data_a8b405d821f1be51442ae9d1059b1ecc
#
_entry.id   a8b405d821f1be51442ae9d1059b1ecc
#
_cell.length_a   1.000
_cell.length_b   1.000
_cell.length_c   1.000
_cell.angle_alpha   90.00
_cell.angle_beta   90.00
_cell.angle_gamma   90.00
#
_symmetry.space_group_name_H-M   'P 1'
#
loop_
_entity.id
_entity.type
_entity.pdbx_description
1 polymer ?
#
loop_
_entity_poly.entity_id
_entity_poly.type
_entity_poly.pdbx_seq_one_letter_code
_entity_poly.pdbx_strand_id
1 'polypeptide(L)'
;MKKVYVSGVGIISSLGTSVNEVWERLNQADAGCDVKKEIEYESVLPARARRRMNRYSDMVVYTSVKAVEDAGVEMSEMDSFRAGTIFSTGYGPMVSNLKFANMVLEGDPDVCSPTVFASTVSNACVGHVCMNLGCKGVSTIVMGSNNVGYSQMLLDKGDADYILSGSVEEYCEPVYNALKANPYCTKAEVAEATVSFLLHQDENKEHYCTLLDFCECSLGKYPLIDQIDEEDVKVRLKKALSTFLENNSIKVDTVFTVTSGNYFDKIEKDVLKEVLPEDVVVVDKIKEYAGETLGSSFNVALAIGALCMRENKIPEKITSDGKGGADMSCALVTGYDVTGNYIAYLIAK
;
A
#
# COMPACT_ATOMS: atom_id res chain seq x y z
N MET A 1 20.30 -6.94 -0.11
CA MET A 1 20.04 -5.85 -1.11
C MET A 1 20.64 -4.54 -0.59
N LYS A 2 20.88 -3.54 -1.47
CA LYS A 2 21.26 -2.20 -1.01
C LYS A 2 20.10 -1.54 -0.30
N LYS A 3 20.39 -0.63 0.63
CA LYS A 3 19.39 0.16 1.32
C LYS A 3 18.63 1.05 0.33
N VAL A 4 17.32 1.12 0.51
CA VAL A 4 16.43 2.03 -0.23
C VAL A 4 15.73 2.92 0.80
N TYR A 5 15.62 4.19 0.51
CA TYR A 5 15.08 5.21 1.40
C TYR A 5 13.69 5.65 0.92
N VAL A 6 12.76 5.77 1.84
CA VAL A 6 11.44 6.38 1.61
C VAL A 6 11.57 7.87 1.93
N SER A 7 11.71 8.72 0.92
CA SER A 7 11.89 10.16 1.12
C SER A 7 10.59 10.96 1.11
N GLY A 8 9.55 10.45 0.48
CA GLY A 8 8.25 11.14 0.44
C GLY A 8 7.10 10.17 0.39
N VAL A 9 5.99 10.57 1.00
CA VAL A 9 4.75 9.79 1.11
C VAL A 9 3.55 10.62 0.68
N GLY A 10 2.80 10.13 -0.29
CA GLY A 10 1.48 10.63 -0.63
C GLY A 10 0.43 9.57 -0.31
N ILE A 11 -0.62 9.93 0.37
CA ILE A 11 -1.64 8.98 0.84
C ILE A 11 -3.05 9.55 0.71
N ILE A 12 -3.96 8.71 0.26
CA ILE A 12 -5.41 8.84 0.36
C ILE A 12 -5.91 7.59 1.07
N SER A 13 -6.61 7.77 2.17
CA SER A 13 -7.26 6.68 2.89
C SER A 13 -8.41 7.24 3.71
N SER A 14 -9.15 6.42 4.41
CA SER A 14 -10.17 6.86 5.35
C SER A 14 -9.62 7.83 6.41
N LEU A 15 -8.32 7.72 6.72
CA LEU A 15 -7.63 8.57 7.69
C LEU A 15 -7.34 9.99 7.18
N GLY A 16 -7.30 10.23 5.88
CA GLY A 16 -7.03 11.54 5.30
C GLY A 16 -6.48 11.49 3.90
N THR A 17 -6.19 12.67 3.35
CA THR A 17 -5.63 12.88 2.00
C THR A 17 -4.22 13.46 2.03
N SER A 18 -3.63 13.58 3.21
CA SER A 18 -2.24 14.01 3.45
C SER A 18 -1.63 13.27 4.62
N VAL A 19 -0.31 13.22 4.69
CA VAL A 19 0.43 12.59 5.81
C VAL A 19 0.11 13.24 7.15
N ASN A 20 -0.10 14.56 7.17
CA ASN A 20 -0.44 15.30 8.40
C ASN A 20 -1.84 14.93 8.90
N GLU A 21 -2.85 14.92 8.03
CA GLU A 21 -4.20 14.47 8.39
C GLU A 21 -4.21 13.03 8.92
N VAL A 22 -3.49 12.12 8.24
CA VAL A 22 -3.36 10.74 8.69
C VAL A 22 -2.74 10.66 10.07
N TRP A 23 -1.64 11.40 10.32
CA TRP A 23 -0.97 11.42 11.62
C TRP A 23 -1.86 11.99 12.72
N GLU A 24 -2.55 13.09 12.47
CA GLU A 24 -3.50 13.69 13.41
C GLU A 24 -4.62 12.70 13.76
N ARG A 25 -5.24 12.05 12.77
CA ARG A 25 -6.32 11.09 13.00
C ARG A 25 -5.86 9.83 13.75
N LEU A 26 -4.67 9.34 13.50
CA LEU A 26 -4.09 8.22 14.25
C LEU A 26 -3.89 8.55 15.75
N ASN A 27 -3.74 9.84 16.08
CA ASN A 27 -3.61 10.30 17.47
C ASN A 27 -4.94 10.73 18.12
N GLN A 28 -6.04 10.88 17.37
CA GLN A 28 -7.36 11.29 17.88
C GLN A 28 -8.21 10.09 18.34
N ALA A 29 -9.18 10.38 19.24
CA ALA A 29 -9.97 9.33 19.92
C ALA A 29 -11.01 8.64 19.04
N ASP A 30 -11.52 9.31 18.00
CA ASP A 30 -12.77 8.95 17.34
C ASP A 30 -12.61 9.07 15.82
N ALA A 31 -11.99 8.10 15.20
CA ALA A 31 -11.88 8.03 13.76
C ALA A 31 -12.77 6.90 13.22
N GLY A 32 -13.97 7.23 12.77
CA GLY A 32 -14.76 6.32 11.94
C GLY A 32 -14.05 6.06 10.60
N CYS A 33 -14.37 4.95 9.95
CA CYS A 33 -13.83 4.62 8.63
C CYS A 33 -14.72 5.23 7.53
N ASP A 34 -14.18 6.20 6.80
CA ASP A 34 -14.80 6.73 5.58
C ASP A 34 -14.43 5.82 4.40
N VAL A 35 -15.35 4.97 3.97
CA VAL A 35 -15.09 3.99 2.90
C VAL A 35 -14.67 4.61 1.56
N LYS A 36 -15.08 5.88 1.34
CA LYS A 36 -14.72 6.67 0.17
C LYS A 36 -14.45 8.11 0.60
N LYS A 37 -13.24 8.59 0.35
CA LYS A 37 -12.80 9.93 0.78
C LYS A 37 -13.11 11.01 -0.26
N GLU A 38 -13.61 12.15 0.18
CA GLU A 38 -13.63 13.35 -0.66
C GLU A 38 -12.21 13.90 -0.81
N ILE A 39 -11.84 14.29 -2.03
CA ILE A 39 -10.47 14.71 -2.40
C ILE A 39 -10.53 16.04 -3.13
N GLU A 40 -9.82 17.02 -2.64
CA GLU A 40 -9.65 18.34 -3.28
C GLU A 40 -8.54 18.28 -4.33
N TYR A 41 -8.85 17.77 -5.50
CA TYR A 41 -7.87 17.56 -6.57
C TYR A 41 -7.31 18.85 -7.14
N GLU A 42 -8.09 19.94 -7.20
CA GLU A 42 -7.75 21.18 -7.90
C GLU A 42 -6.46 21.82 -7.39
N SER A 43 -6.11 21.63 -6.14
CA SER A 43 -4.87 22.14 -5.54
C SER A 43 -3.61 21.50 -6.14
N VAL A 44 -3.73 20.28 -6.70
CA VAL A 44 -2.61 19.46 -7.18
C VAL A 44 -2.78 19.12 -8.66
N LEU A 45 -4.00 18.86 -9.10
CA LEU A 45 -4.31 18.30 -10.41
C LEU A 45 -5.45 19.09 -11.07
N PRO A 46 -5.14 20.06 -11.95
CA PRO A 46 -6.14 20.91 -12.57
C PRO A 46 -7.19 20.11 -13.37
N ALA A 47 -8.42 20.57 -13.38
CA ALA A 47 -9.55 19.93 -14.08
C ALA A 47 -9.24 19.58 -15.56
N ARG A 48 -8.39 20.38 -16.25
CA ARG A 48 -7.96 20.09 -17.63
C ARG A 48 -7.14 18.79 -17.72
N ALA A 49 -6.26 18.52 -16.75
CA ALA A 49 -5.43 17.32 -16.73
C ALA A 49 -6.30 16.08 -16.45
N ARG A 50 -7.34 16.23 -15.62
CA ARG A 50 -8.25 15.16 -15.21
C ARG A 50 -9.29 14.74 -16.24
N ARG A 51 -9.49 15.48 -17.33
CA ARG A 51 -10.56 15.21 -18.33
C ARG A 51 -10.59 13.80 -18.90
N ARG A 52 -9.46 13.10 -18.92
CA ARG A 52 -9.30 11.74 -19.47
C ARG A 52 -8.97 10.71 -18.40
N MET A 53 -9.06 11.09 -17.14
CA MET A 53 -8.80 10.21 -16.01
C MET A 53 -10.12 9.77 -15.38
N ASN A 54 -10.13 8.59 -14.81
CA ASN A 54 -11.14 8.12 -13.88
C ASN A 54 -10.63 8.34 -12.44
N ARG A 55 -11.49 8.13 -11.43
CA ARG A 55 -11.11 8.26 -10.02
C ARG A 55 -9.87 7.46 -9.66
N TYR A 56 -9.77 6.22 -10.15
CA TYR A 56 -8.63 5.34 -9.96
C TYR A 56 -7.31 6.00 -10.39
N SER A 57 -7.28 6.60 -11.58
CA SER A 57 -6.10 7.33 -12.08
C SER A 57 -5.88 8.66 -11.38
N ASP A 58 -6.96 9.41 -11.08
CA ASP A 58 -6.86 10.69 -10.35
C ASP A 58 -6.18 10.50 -8.99
N MET A 59 -6.57 9.46 -8.24
CA MET A 59 -5.98 9.14 -6.93
C MET A 59 -4.49 8.84 -7.02
N VAL A 60 -4.08 8.03 -8.01
CA VAL A 60 -2.66 7.68 -8.21
C VAL A 60 -1.81 8.89 -8.56
N VAL A 61 -2.28 9.74 -9.49
CA VAL A 61 -1.53 10.95 -9.85
C VAL A 61 -1.46 11.92 -8.69
N TYR A 62 -2.58 12.12 -7.96
CA TYR A 62 -2.62 12.97 -6.77
C TYR A 62 -1.60 12.53 -5.73
N THR A 63 -1.61 11.25 -5.33
CA THR A 63 -0.67 10.75 -4.31
C THR A 63 0.77 10.76 -4.80
N SER A 64 1.01 10.55 -6.10
CA SER A 64 2.36 10.64 -6.68
C SER A 64 2.92 12.07 -6.62
N VAL A 65 2.10 13.07 -6.95
CA VAL A 65 2.51 14.49 -6.81
C VAL A 65 2.76 14.82 -5.35
N LYS A 66 1.87 14.39 -4.43
CA LYS A 66 2.04 14.61 -2.99
C LYS A 66 3.30 13.94 -2.43
N ALA A 67 3.67 12.75 -2.89
CA ALA A 67 4.92 12.10 -2.49
C ALA A 67 6.18 12.88 -2.95
N VAL A 68 6.14 13.46 -4.15
CA VAL A 68 7.22 14.30 -4.67
C VAL A 68 7.33 15.62 -3.88
N GLU A 69 6.18 16.28 -3.63
CA GLU A 69 6.11 17.50 -2.80
C GLU A 69 6.63 17.25 -1.38
N ASP A 70 6.21 16.16 -0.77
CA ASP A 70 6.60 15.76 0.59
C ASP A 70 8.11 15.45 0.71
N ALA A 71 8.71 14.88 -0.34
CA ALA A 71 10.15 14.66 -0.43
C ALA A 71 10.96 15.95 -0.67
N GLY A 72 10.30 17.06 -0.96
CA GLY A 72 10.98 18.33 -1.32
C GLY A 72 11.82 18.24 -2.58
N VAL A 73 11.40 17.43 -3.55
CA VAL A 73 12.17 17.13 -4.76
C VAL A 73 11.49 17.73 -5.98
N GLU A 74 12.30 18.33 -6.86
CA GLU A 74 11.85 18.82 -8.17
C GLU A 74 12.12 17.79 -9.26
N MET A 75 11.07 17.18 -9.81
CA MET A 75 11.18 16.15 -10.86
C MET A 75 11.90 16.66 -12.12
N SER A 76 11.84 17.96 -12.38
CA SER A 76 12.54 18.61 -13.52
C SER A 76 14.06 18.59 -13.41
N GLU A 77 14.60 18.42 -12.22
CA GLU A 77 16.04 18.33 -11.93
C GLU A 77 16.58 16.90 -12.04
N MET A 78 15.68 15.91 -12.17
CA MET A 78 16.04 14.51 -12.32
C MET A 78 16.23 14.10 -13.77
N ASP A 79 17.08 13.12 -14.04
CA ASP A 79 17.08 12.45 -15.34
C ASP A 79 15.77 11.68 -15.51
N SER A 80 14.91 12.17 -16.41
CA SER A 80 13.59 11.60 -16.66
C SER A 80 13.63 10.11 -17.08
N PHE A 81 14.72 9.66 -17.72
CA PHE A 81 14.91 8.26 -18.11
C PHE A 81 15.37 7.37 -16.93
N ARG A 82 15.78 7.99 -15.83
CA ARG A 82 16.15 7.33 -14.59
C ARG A 82 15.08 7.43 -13.50
N ALA A 83 13.95 8.11 -13.77
CA ALA A 83 12.79 8.22 -12.91
C ALA A 83 11.72 7.23 -13.34
N GLY A 84 11.43 6.24 -12.49
CA GLY A 84 10.47 5.15 -12.74
C GLY A 84 9.16 5.28 -11.96
N THR A 85 8.18 4.44 -12.36
CA THR A 85 6.86 4.36 -11.71
C THR A 85 6.41 2.91 -11.61
N ILE A 86 6.24 2.40 -10.40
CA ILE A 86 5.84 1.02 -10.12
C ILE A 86 4.64 1.02 -9.18
N PHE A 87 3.49 0.62 -9.68
CA PHE A 87 2.27 0.55 -8.87
C PHE A 87 1.75 -0.88 -8.74
N SER A 88 0.90 -1.09 -7.74
CA SER A 88 0.17 -2.35 -7.53
C SER A 88 -1.31 -2.10 -7.33
N THR A 89 -2.11 -3.12 -7.61
CA THR A 89 -3.55 -3.13 -7.38
C THR A 89 -4.03 -4.56 -7.19
N GLY A 90 -5.10 -4.76 -6.44
CA GLY A 90 -5.76 -6.04 -6.32
C GLY A 90 -6.86 -6.23 -7.36
N TYR A 91 -7.69 -5.21 -7.56
CA TYR A 91 -8.89 -5.30 -8.42
C TYR A 91 -8.84 -4.39 -9.64
N GLY A 92 -7.99 -3.34 -9.62
CA GLY A 92 -7.89 -2.38 -10.72
C GLY A 92 -9.10 -1.45 -10.82
N PRO A 93 -9.32 -0.81 -12.00
CA PRO A 93 -10.35 0.21 -12.20
C PRO A 93 -11.75 -0.40 -12.38
N MET A 94 -12.28 -1.06 -11.33
CA MET A 94 -13.53 -1.84 -11.39
C MET A 94 -14.76 -1.00 -11.72
N VAL A 95 -14.81 0.27 -11.31
CA VAL A 95 -15.91 1.18 -11.68
C VAL A 95 -15.95 1.38 -13.20
N SER A 96 -14.80 1.58 -13.83
CA SER A 96 -14.70 1.71 -15.30
C SER A 96 -15.00 0.39 -16.00
N ASN A 97 -14.54 -0.74 -15.46
CA ASN A 97 -14.80 -2.08 -16.00
C ASN A 97 -16.28 -2.40 -16.01
N LEU A 98 -16.98 -2.20 -14.89
CA LEU A 98 -18.42 -2.41 -14.79
C LEU A 98 -19.21 -1.47 -15.69
N LYS A 99 -18.81 -0.19 -15.76
CA LYS A 99 -19.43 0.78 -16.67
C LYS A 99 -19.31 0.34 -18.13
N PHE A 100 -18.13 -0.10 -18.54
CA PHE A 100 -17.90 -0.56 -19.91
C PHE A 100 -18.66 -1.86 -20.21
N ALA A 101 -18.63 -2.82 -19.29
CA ALA A 101 -19.40 -4.07 -19.41
C ALA A 101 -20.90 -3.82 -19.60
N ASN A 102 -21.49 -2.90 -18.82
CA ASN A 102 -22.90 -2.54 -18.98
C ASN A 102 -23.19 -1.89 -20.35
N MET A 103 -22.28 -1.05 -20.86
CA MET A 103 -22.44 -0.47 -22.21
C MET A 103 -22.47 -1.56 -23.30
N VAL A 104 -21.66 -2.62 -23.16
CA VAL A 104 -21.63 -3.75 -24.10
C VAL A 104 -22.86 -4.65 -23.97
N LEU A 105 -23.33 -4.91 -22.74
CA LEU A 105 -24.44 -5.85 -22.47
C LEU A 105 -25.82 -5.25 -22.74
N GLU A 106 -25.98 -3.94 -22.49
CA GLU A 106 -27.28 -3.25 -22.55
C GLU A 106 -27.46 -2.41 -23.82
N GLY A 107 -26.37 -2.16 -24.54
CA GLY A 107 -26.32 -1.25 -25.68
C GLY A 107 -25.91 -1.88 -26.99
N ASP A 108 -25.82 -1.01 -27.99
CA ASP A 108 -25.21 -1.32 -29.27
C ASP A 108 -23.67 -1.24 -29.11
N PRO A 109 -22.90 -2.29 -29.42
CA PRO A 109 -21.44 -2.26 -29.38
C PRO A 109 -20.81 -1.09 -30.13
N ASP A 110 -21.47 -0.58 -31.18
CA ASP A 110 -21.00 0.53 -32.00
C ASP A 110 -21.05 1.89 -31.26
N VAL A 111 -21.78 1.99 -30.14
CA VAL A 111 -21.85 3.22 -29.31
C VAL A 111 -20.95 3.16 -28.07
N CYS A 112 -20.17 2.09 -27.91
CA CYS A 112 -19.23 1.99 -26.81
C CYS A 112 -18.17 3.09 -26.84
N SER A 113 -17.96 3.76 -25.70
CA SER A 113 -17.03 4.88 -25.59
C SER A 113 -15.57 4.41 -25.57
N PRO A 114 -14.73 4.81 -26.55
CA PRO A 114 -13.28 4.51 -26.52
C PRO A 114 -12.58 5.11 -25.29
N THR A 115 -13.06 6.23 -24.76
CA THR A 115 -12.52 6.86 -23.57
C THR A 115 -12.79 6.01 -22.32
N VAL A 116 -13.99 5.43 -22.19
CA VAL A 116 -14.30 4.51 -21.10
C VAL A 116 -13.46 3.25 -21.23
N PHE A 117 -13.35 2.70 -22.45
CA PHE A 117 -12.50 1.53 -22.69
C PHE A 117 -11.05 1.77 -22.30
N ALA A 118 -10.46 2.91 -22.69
CA ALA A 118 -9.09 3.25 -22.29
C ALA A 118 -8.88 3.34 -20.77
N SER A 119 -9.96 3.56 -20.01
CA SER A 119 -9.93 3.62 -18.54
C SER A 119 -10.17 2.27 -17.86
N THR A 120 -10.39 1.17 -18.60
CA THR A 120 -10.61 -0.16 -18.04
C THR A 120 -9.31 -0.90 -17.72
N VAL A 121 -8.18 -0.47 -18.27
CA VAL A 121 -6.88 -1.11 -18.06
C VAL A 121 -6.17 -0.54 -16.86
N SER A 122 -5.66 -1.39 -15.98
CA SER A 122 -5.04 -0.97 -14.72
C SER A 122 -3.82 -0.08 -14.93
N ASN A 123 -3.04 -0.27 -15.99
CA ASN A 123 -1.84 0.51 -16.27
C ASN A 123 -2.09 1.93 -16.79
N ALA A 124 -3.34 2.31 -17.07
CA ALA A 124 -3.65 3.68 -17.49
C ALA A 124 -3.21 4.72 -16.44
N CYS A 125 -3.36 4.42 -15.15
CA CYS A 125 -2.96 5.31 -14.07
C CYS A 125 -1.44 5.58 -14.08
N VAL A 126 -0.62 4.55 -14.32
CA VAL A 126 0.85 4.68 -14.42
C VAL A 126 1.24 5.59 -15.60
N GLY A 127 0.58 5.42 -16.73
CA GLY A 127 0.77 6.31 -17.88
C GLY A 127 0.43 7.78 -17.56
N HIS A 128 -0.63 8.01 -16.77
CA HIS A 128 -0.98 9.36 -16.32
C HIS A 128 0.06 9.96 -15.35
N VAL A 129 0.62 9.16 -14.42
CA VAL A 129 1.75 9.61 -13.58
C VAL A 129 2.94 10.01 -14.44
N CYS A 130 3.35 9.13 -15.37
CA CYS A 130 4.47 9.41 -16.28
C CYS A 130 4.29 10.71 -17.06
N MET A 131 3.08 10.96 -17.57
CA MET A 131 2.79 12.19 -18.32
C MET A 131 2.81 13.44 -17.44
N ASN A 132 2.29 13.37 -16.20
CA ASN A 132 2.20 14.52 -15.31
C ASN A 132 3.54 14.88 -14.66
N LEU A 133 4.36 13.89 -14.31
CA LEU A 133 5.62 14.07 -13.61
C LEU A 133 6.86 13.93 -14.52
N GLY A 134 6.66 13.64 -15.81
CA GLY A 134 7.75 13.54 -16.77
C GLY A 134 8.62 12.28 -16.65
N CYS A 135 8.17 11.23 -15.96
CA CYS A 135 8.90 9.98 -15.82
C CYS A 135 8.95 9.22 -17.15
N LYS A 136 10.13 8.76 -17.56
CA LYS A 136 10.38 8.01 -18.80
C LYS A 136 11.20 6.73 -18.56
N GLY A 137 11.52 6.44 -17.30
CA GLY A 137 12.23 5.22 -16.88
C GLY A 137 11.31 4.00 -16.81
N VAL A 138 11.70 3.04 -16.00
CA VAL A 138 10.94 1.81 -15.76
C VAL A 138 9.52 2.13 -15.31
N SER A 139 8.54 1.46 -15.92
CA SER A 139 7.12 1.78 -15.69
C SER A 139 6.28 0.52 -15.80
N THR A 140 5.57 0.15 -14.71
CA THR A 140 4.67 -1.02 -14.71
C THR A 140 3.63 -0.94 -13.58
N ILE A 141 2.62 -1.79 -13.69
CA ILE A 141 1.69 -2.11 -12.61
C ILE A 141 1.69 -3.62 -12.39
N VAL A 142 1.68 -4.04 -11.14
CA VAL A 142 1.64 -5.45 -10.74
C VAL A 142 0.32 -5.77 -10.03
N MET A 143 -0.15 -6.99 -10.18
CA MET A 143 -1.25 -7.51 -9.36
C MET A 143 -0.69 -7.95 -8.01
N GLY A 144 -1.37 -7.59 -6.93
CA GLY A 144 -0.92 -7.88 -5.57
C GLY A 144 -0.51 -6.63 -4.80
N SER A 145 0.49 -6.71 -3.92
CA SER A 145 0.91 -5.60 -3.05
C SER A 145 2.42 -5.40 -2.96
N ASN A 146 3.24 -6.19 -3.66
CA ASN A 146 4.71 -6.10 -3.57
C ASN A 146 5.36 -5.18 -4.62
N ASN A 147 4.75 -4.02 -4.86
CA ASN A 147 5.32 -2.96 -5.69
C ASN A 147 6.65 -2.42 -5.14
N VAL A 148 6.74 -2.29 -3.80
CA VAL A 148 7.91 -1.73 -3.12
C VAL A 148 9.11 -2.66 -3.26
N GLY A 149 8.95 -3.99 -3.08
CA GLY A 149 10.00 -4.97 -3.28
C GLY A 149 10.49 -5.04 -4.71
N TYR A 150 9.58 -4.98 -5.66
CA TYR A 150 9.97 -4.90 -7.07
C TYR A 150 10.74 -3.61 -7.38
N SER A 151 10.31 -2.48 -6.80
CA SER A 151 11.04 -1.20 -6.91
C SER A 151 12.44 -1.27 -6.29
N GLN A 152 12.57 -1.88 -5.11
CA GLN A 152 13.86 -2.08 -4.46
C GLN A 152 14.82 -2.91 -5.33
N MET A 153 14.33 -3.97 -5.95
CA MET A 153 15.15 -4.78 -6.88
C MET A 153 15.64 -3.98 -8.10
N LEU A 154 14.80 -3.10 -8.66
CA LEU A 154 15.18 -2.27 -9.81
C LEU A 154 16.20 -1.19 -9.43
N LEU A 155 16.03 -0.55 -8.26
CA LEU A 155 17.02 0.38 -7.71
C LEU A 155 18.35 -0.31 -7.42
N ASP A 156 18.32 -1.51 -6.84
CA ASP A 156 19.53 -2.30 -6.53
C ASP A 156 20.32 -2.69 -7.79
N LYS A 157 19.62 -3.00 -8.89
CA LYS A 157 20.23 -3.25 -10.20
C LYS A 157 20.75 -1.98 -10.88
N GLY A 158 20.33 -0.80 -10.44
CA GLY A 158 20.66 0.46 -11.07
C GLY A 158 19.85 0.73 -12.34
N ASP A 159 18.64 0.15 -12.47
CA ASP A 159 17.75 0.41 -13.60
C ASP A 159 17.02 1.77 -13.46
N ALA A 160 17.00 2.33 -12.26
CA ALA A 160 16.45 3.65 -11.94
C ALA A 160 17.25 4.31 -10.82
N ASP A 161 17.17 5.64 -10.69
CA ASP A 161 17.72 6.41 -9.56
C ASP A 161 16.61 6.77 -8.56
N TYR A 162 15.40 6.99 -9.10
CA TYR A 162 14.20 7.26 -8.32
C TYR A 162 13.04 6.41 -8.85
N ILE A 163 12.21 5.91 -7.95
CA ILE A 163 10.98 5.21 -8.30
C ILE A 163 9.83 5.76 -7.46
N LEU A 164 8.77 6.22 -8.13
CA LEU A 164 7.47 6.39 -7.52
C LEU A 164 6.82 5.00 -7.43
N SER A 165 6.75 4.48 -6.23
CA SER A 165 6.21 3.16 -5.93
C SER A 165 4.95 3.28 -5.10
N GLY A 166 3.87 2.62 -5.48
CA GLY A 166 2.63 2.77 -4.73
C GLY A 166 1.57 1.71 -5.03
N SER A 167 0.41 1.89 -4.44
CA SER A 167 -0.74 1.02 -4.64
C SER A 167 -2.03 1.81 -4.78
N VAL A 168 -3.04 1.22 -5.41
CA VAL A 168 -4.35 1.84 -5.58
C VAL A 168 -5.47 0.83 -5.55
N GLU A 169 -6.49 1.14 -4.74
CA GLU A 169 -7.81 0.50 -4.77
C GLU A 169 -8.89 1.57 -4.69
N GLU A 170 -9.75 1.65 -5.72
CA GLU A 170 -10.89 2.57 -5.73
C GLU A 170 -12.13 1.94 -5.10
N TYR A 171 -12.99 2.74 -4.48
CA TYR A 171 -14.29 2.28 -4.00
C TYR A 171 -15.18 1.83 -5.16
N CYS A 172 -15.57 0.56 -5.14
CA CYS A 172 -16.53 -0.02 -6.09
C CYS A 172 -17.59 -0.81 -5.32
N GLU A 173 -18.76 -0.21 -5.15
CA GLU A 173 -19.84 -0.76 -4.31
C GLU A 173 -20.20 -2.23 -4.63
N PRO A 174 -20.37 -2.66 -5.90
CA PRO A 174 -20.68 -4.06 -6.20
C PRO A 174 -19.58 -5.03 -5.75
N VAL A 175 -18.31 -4.65 -5.91
CA VAL A 175 -17.16 -5.47 -5.45
C VAL A 175 -17.13 -5.55 -3.94
N TYR A 176 -17.32 -4.44 -3.25
CA TYR A 176 -17.31 -4.38 -1.80
C TYR A 176 -18.47 -5.14 -1.17
N ASN A 177 -19.67 -5.06 -1.76
CA ASN A 177 -20.82 -5.83 -1.32
C ASN A 177 -20.60 -7.34 -1.52
N ALA A 178 -19.99 -7.75 -2.64
CA ALA A 178 -19.64 -9.14 -2.88
C ALA A 178 -18.61 -9.67 -1.86
N LEU A 179 -17.60 -8.87 -1.53
CA LEU A 179 -16.61 -9.21 -0.50
C LEU A 179 -17.27 -9.33 0.87
N LYS A 180 -18.08 -8.35 1.30
CA LYS A 180 -18.79 -8.38 2.59
C LYS A 180 -19.75 -9.56 2.73
N ALA A 181 -20.31 -10.06 1.63
CA ALA A 181 -21.15 -11.25 1.63
C ALA A 181 -20.36 -12.56 1.80
N ASN A 182 -19.03 -12.52 1.64
CA ASN A 182 -18.19 -13.68 1.79
C ASN A 182 -17.94 -13.99 3.28
N PRO A 183 -18.12 -15.25 3.76
CA PRO A 183 -17.97 -15.62 5.17
C PRO A 183 -16.54 -15.49 5.71
N TYR A 184 -15.52 -15.43 4.83
CA TYR A 184 -14.11 -15.28 5.22
C TYR A 184 -13.66 -13.82 5.22
N CYS A 185 -14.52 -12.89 4.79
CA CYS A 185 -14.16 -11.48 4.70
C CYS A 185 -13.87 -10.88 6.08
N THR A 186 -13.21 -9.75 6.06
CA THR A 186 -12.88 -8.92 7.22
C THR A 186 -14.12 -8.45 7.98
N LYS A 187 -13.95 -8.18 9.28
CA LYS A 187 -14.93 -7.42 10.07
C LYS A 187 -14.74 -5.91 9.95
N ALA A 188 -13.57 -5.47 9.49
CA ALA A 188 -13.33 -4.06 9.19
C ALA A 188 -14.19 -3.62 7.99
N GLU A 189 -14.52 -2.33 7.92
CA GLU A 189 -15.14 -1.76 6.73
C GLU A 189 -14.18 -1.85 5.54
N VAL A 190 -14.67 -2.29 4.38
CA VAL A 190 -13.87 -2.26 3.15
C VAL A 190 -13.84 -0.83 2.63
N ALA A 191 -12.65 -0.28 2.41
CA ALA A 191 -12.45 1.14 2.07
C ALA A 191 -11.46 1.30 0.91
N GLU A 192 -11.54 2.42 0.20
CA GLU A 192 -10.54 2.77 -0.80
C GLU A 192 -9.27 3.30 -0.16
N ALA A 193 -8.13 3.07 -0.81
CA ALA A 193 -6.90 3.75 -0.48
C ALA A 193 -5.94 3.79 -1.67
N THR A 194 -5.08 4.78 -1.66
CA THR A 194 -3.95 4.92 -2.57
C THR A 194 -2.77 5.46 -1.80
N VAL A 195 -1.62 4.83 -1.98
CA VAL A 195 -0.36 5.27 -1.38
C VAL A 195 0.69 5.37 -2.48
N SER A 196 1.50 6.41 -2.41
CA SER A 196 2.70 6.57 -3.24
C SER A 196 3.88 6.90 -2.36
N PHE A 197 5.01 6.24 -2.64
CA PHE A 197 6.30 6.49 -2.02
C PHE A 197 7.27 7.00 -3.07
N LEU A 198 8.09 8.01 -2.74
CA LEU A 198 9.28 8.32 -3.52
C LEU A 198 10.46 7.55 -2.93
N LEU A 199 11.03 6.65 -3.72
CA LEU A 199 12.10 5.74 -3.33
C LEU A 199 13.41 6.08 -4.05
N HIS A 200 14.55 6.01 -3.34
CA HIS A 200 15.91 6.20 -3.88
C HIS A 200 16.98 5.51 -3.01
N GLN A 201 18.25 5.63 -3.40
CA GLN A 201 19.39 5.03 -2.67
C GLN A 201 20.40 6.06 -2.13
N ASP A 202 20.09 7.36 -2.14
CA ASP A 202 20.96 8.42 -1.62
C ASP A 202 20.73 8.62 -0.11
N GLU A 203 21.68 8.18 0.72
CA GLU A 203 21.59 8.27 2.19
C GLU A 203 21.68 9.71 2.74
N ASN A 204 22.12 10.67 1.92
CA ASN A 204 22.27 12.06 2.36
C ASN A 204 20.95 12.85 2.28
N LYS A 205 19.90 12.27 1.71
CA LYS A 205 18.58 12.91 1.63
C LYS A 205 17.74 12.58 2.85
N GLU A 206 16.93 13.55 3.27
CA GLU A 206 15.94 13.32 4.31
C GLU A 206 14.98 12.19 3.91
N HIS A 207 14.63 11.34 4.84
CA HIS A 207 13.77 10.20 4.61
C HIS A 207 12.97 9.81 5.86
N TYR A 208 11.87 9.11 5.65
CA TYR A 208 11.00 8.57 6.68
C TYR A 208 11.61 7.35 7.35
N CYS A 209 12.06 6.44 6.53
CA CYS A 209 12.67 5.19 6.95
C CYS A 209 13.53 4.58 5.82
N THR A 210 14.33 3.62 6.21
CA THR A 210 15.12 2.77 5.32
C THR A 210 14.39 1.45 5.11
N LEU A 211 14.20 1.05 3.87
CA LEU A 211 13.76 -0.29 3.48
C LEU A 211 14.99 -1.21 3.45
N LEU A 212 15.03 -2.19 4.36
CA LEU A 212 16.20 -3.06 4.48
C LEU A 212 16.09 -4.28 3.56
N ASP A 213 15.06 -5.07 3.74
CA ASP A 213 14.83 -6.31 3.01
C ASP A 213 13.37 -6.74 3.10
N PHE A 214 12.97 -7.71 2.26
CA PHE A 214 11.62 -8.27 2.27
C PHE A 214 11.62 -9.77 2.01
N CYS A 215 10.53 -10.43 2.44
CA CYS A 215 10.24 -11.79 2.03
C CYS A 215 8.78 -11.95 1.63
N GLU A 216 8.52 -12.96 0.81
CA GLU A 216 7.19 -13.39 0.42
C GLU A 216 7.01 -14.87 0.75
N CYS A 217 5.78 -15.22 1.15
CA CYS A 217 5.37 -16.59 1.40
C CYS A 217 3.99 -16.82 0.79
N SER A 218 3.84 -17.82 -0.08
CA SER A 218 2.52 -18.14 -0.63
C SER A 218 1.62 -18.76 0.43
N LEU A 219 0.43 -18.20 0.59
CA LEU A 219 -0.67 -18.76 1.39
C LEU A 219 -1.52 -19.76 0.57
N GLY A 220 -1.29 -19.83 -0.76
CA GLY A 220 -2.04 -20.65 -1.70
C GLY A 220 -3.40 -20.09 -2.09
N LYS A 221 -4.02 -19.29 -1.24
CA LYS A 221 -5.32 -18.65 -1.46
C LYS A 221 -5.38 -17.29 -0.77
N TYR A 222 -6.34 -16.45 -1.18
CA TYR A 222 -6.57 -15.15 -0.56
C TYR A 222 -7.46 -15.28 0.69
N PRO A 223 -6.96 -14.98 1.89
CA PRO A 223 -7.69 -15.22 3.15
C PRO A 223 -9.02 -14.46 3.31
N LEU A 224 -9.25 -13.39 2.54
CA LEU A 224 -10.52 -12.65 2.60
C LEU A 224 -11.67 -13.31 1.82
N ILE A 225 -11.38 -14.27 0.93
CA ILE A 225 -12.39 -14.90 0.09
C ILE A 225 -12.41 -16.43 0.18
N ASP A 226 -11.32 -17.04 0.65
CA ASP A 226 -11.16 -18.49 0.71
C ASP A 226 -10.62 -18.95 2.06
N GLN A 227 -10.94 -20.18 2.43
CA GLN A 227 -10.28 -20.85 3.54
C GLN A 227 -8.94 -21.46 3.08
N ILE A 228 -7.88 -21.16 3.82
CA ILE A 228 -6.55 -21.76 3.63
C ILE A 228 -6.39 -23.02 4.49
N ASP A 229 -5.38 -23.84 4.18
CA ASP A 229 -4.92 -24.91 5.05
C ASP A 229 -4.07 -24.30 6.17
N GLU A 230 -4.67 -24.19 7.38
CA GLU A 230 -4.05 -23.49 8.52
C GLU A 230 -2.72 -24.13 8.95
N GLU A 231 -2.66 -25.47 9.00
CA GLU A 231 -1.47 -26.17 9.50
C GLU A 231 -0.31 -26.04 8.50
N ASP A 232 -0.56 -26.24 7.22
CA ASP A 232 0.44 -26.10 6.17
C ASP A 232 0.94 -24.62 6.08
N VAL A 233 0.02 -23.66 6.15
CA VAL A 233 0.38 -22.23 6.10
C VAL A 233 1.19 -21.81 7.33
N LYS A 234 0.82 -22.25 8.53
CA LYS A 234 1.61 -21.97 9.76
C LYS A 234 3.05 -22.44 9.62
N VAL A 235 3.25 -23.70 9.15
CA VAL A 235 4.59 -24.27 8.96
C VAL A 235 5.40 -23.47 7.94
N ARG A 236 4.81 -23.15 6.78
CA ARG A 236 5.51 -22.42 5.72
C ARG A 236 5.81 -20.98 6.14
N LEU A 237 4.84 -20.29 6.73
CA LEU A 237 4.99 -18.90 7.17
C LEU A 237 6.04 -18.78 8.28
N LYS A 238 6.00 -19.67 9.29
CA LYS A 238 7.02 -19.72 10.33
C LYS A 238 8.41 -19.91 9.73
N LYS A 239 8.58 -20.89 8.83
CA LYS A 239 9.86 -21.14 8.17
C LYS A 239 10.35 -19.92 7.39
N ALA A 240 9.47 -19.29 6.60
CA ALA A 240 9.82 -18.12 5.80
C ALA A 240 10.27 -16.96 6.67
N LEU A 241 9.50 -16.61 7.72
CA LEU A 241 9.82 -15.51 8.62
C LEU A 241 11.06 -15.79 9.46
N SER A 242 11.23 -17.00 10.02
CA SER A 242 12.43 -17.35 10.78
C SER A 242 13.68 -17.22 9.91
N THR A 243 13.68 -17.81 8.71
CA THR A 243 14.81 -17.70 7.77
C THR A 243 15.10 -16.25 7.38
N PHE A 244 14.06 -15.46 7.15
CA PHE A 244 14.18 -14.05 6.80
C PHE A 244 14.81 -13.22 7.92
N LEU A 245 14.35 -13.38 9.16
CA LEU A 245 14.89 -12.69 10.32
C LEU A 245 16.33 -13.12 10.65
N GLU A 246 16.63 -14.42 10.57
CA GLU A 246 17.98 -14.97 10.77
C GLU A 246 18.97 -14.40 9.73
N ASN A 247 18.59 -14.36 8.46
CA ASN A 247 19.45 -13.83 7.39
C ASN A 247 19.76 -12.34 7.56
N ASN A 248 18.85 -11.58 8.11
CA ASN A 248 19.05 -10.15 8.34
C ASN A 248 19.77 -9.85 9.67
N SER A 249 19.75 -10.77 10.63
CA SER A 249 20.42 -10.63 11.95
C SER A 249 20.06 -9.32 12.68
N ILE A 250 18.82 -8.83 12.51
CA ILE A 250 18.32 -7.57 13.06
C ILE A 250 17.30 -7.86 14.16
N LYS A 251 17.39 -7.14 15.28
CA LYS A 251 16.37 -7.19 16.33
C LYS A 251 15.19 -6.32 15.92
N VAL A 252 14.02 -6.93 15.70
CA VAL A 252 12.75 -6.25 15.49
C VAL A 252 12.19 -5.81 16.85
N ASP A 253 11.83 -4.56 17.02
CA ASP A 253 11.22 -3.99 18.21
C ASP A 253 9.72 -3.71 18.04
N THR A 254 9.24 -3.62 16.81
CA THR A 254 7.84 -3.33 16.47
C THR A 254 7.36 -4.20 15.32
N VAL A 255 6.11 -4.66 15.35
CA VAL A 255 5.47 -5.33 14.22
C VAL A 255 4.13 -4.69 13.88
N PHE A 256 3.94 -4.36 12.61
CA PHE A 256 2.68 -3.91 12.02
C PHE A 256 2.03 -5.12 11.36
N THR A 257 0.92 -5.60 11.96
CA THR A 257 0.29 -6.85 11.54
C THR A 257 -0.81 -6.63 10.51
N VAL A 258 -1.16 -7.72 9.81
CA VAL A 258 -2.23 -7.73 8.82
C VAL A 258 -3.63 -7.70 9.42
N THR A 259 -3.79 -7.70 10.74
CA THR A 259 -5.06 -7.88 11.46
C THR A 259 -6.25 -7.21 10.77
N SER A 260 -7.21 -8.03 10.35
CA SER A 260 -8.40 -7.65 9.57
C SER A 260 -9.72 -8.01 10.28
N GLY A 261 -9.68 -8.70 11.41
CA GLY A 261 -10.86 -9.22 12.09
C GLY A 261 -11.40 -10.52 11.44
N ASN A 262 -10.59 -11.24 10.68
CA ASN A 262 -10.94 -12.54 10.10
C ASN A 262 -10.15 -13.69 10.75
N TYR A 263 -10.35 -14.91 10.27
CA TYR A 263 -9.72 -16.11 10.84
C TYR A 263 -8.18 -16.13 10.70
N PHE A 264 -7.61 -15.46 9.70
CA PHE A 264 -6.18 -15.43 9.44
C PHE A 264 -5.39 -14.71 10.54
N ASP A 265 -6.02 -13.75 11.22
CA ASP A 265 -5.39 -13.00 12.32
C ASP A 265 -4.81 -13.92 13.40
N LYS A 266 -5.54 -15.03 13.70
CA LYS A 266 -5.06 -16.02 14.67
C LYS A 266 -3.83 -16.76 14.16
N ILE A 267 -3.82 -17.13 12.88
CA ILE A 267 -2.71 -17.84 12.24
C ILE A 267 -1.45 -16.97 12.29
N GLU A 268 -1.56 -15.72 11.86
CA GLU A 268 -0.45 -14.77 11.88
C GLU A 268 0.06 -14.53 13.31
N LYS A 269 -0.85 -14.26 14.25
CA LYS A 269 -0.49 -14.02 15.66
C LYS A 269 0.25 -15.20 16.29
N ASP A 270 -0.20 -16.44 16.03
CA ASP A 270 0.46 -17.64 16.53
C ASP A 270 1.88 -17.75 15.97
N VAL A 271 2.07 -17.51 14.67
CA VAL A 271 3.39 -17.57 14.02
C VAL A 271 4.31 -16.45 14.53
N LEU A 272 3.81 -15.20 14.58
CA LEU A 272 4.62 -14.06 15.03
C LEU A 272 5.11 -14.21 16.47
N LYS A 273 4.30 -14.79 17.37
CA LYS A 273 4.72 -15.10 18.76
C LYS A 273 5.87 -16.11 18.85
N GLU A 274 6.01 -16.98 17.84
CA GLU A 274 7.06 -17.99 17.83
C GLU A 274 8.37 -17.48 17.20
N VAL A 275 8.30 -16.45 16.36
CA VAL A 275 9.44 -15.95 15.59
C VAL A 275 9.97 -14.59 16.05
N LEU A 276 9.17 -13.82 16.79
CA LEU A 276 9.56 -12.50 17.32
C LEU A 276 9.82 -12.54 18.82
N PRO A 277 10.64 -11.62 19.37
CA PRO A 277 10.82 -11.47 20.80
C PRO A 277 9.51 -11.15 21.55
N GLU A 278 9.42 -11.53 22.84
CA GLU A 278 8.23 -11.29 23.67
C GLU A 278 7.98 -9.80 23.96
N ASP A 279 9.01 -8.96 23.87
CA ASP A 279 8.98 -7.52 24.15
C ASP A 279 8.62 -6.65 22.92
N VAL A 280 8.29 -7.26 21.77
CA VAL A 280 7.91 -6.55 20.55
C VAL A 280 6.58 -5.82 20.71
N VAL A 281 6.55 -4.55 20.31
CA VAL A 281 5.29 -3.77 20.24
C VAL A 281 4.48 -4.23 19.03
N VAL A 282 3.21 -4.58 19.26
CA VAL A 282 2.31 -5.07 18.20
C VAL A 282 1.31 -3.99 17.81
N VAL A 283 1.41 -3.53 16.57
CA VAL A 283 0.46 -2.60 15.95
C VAL A 283 -0.54 -3.42 15.15
N ASP A 284 -1.75 -3.60 15.66
CA ASP A 284 -2.75 -4.55 15.16
C ASP A 284 -4.14 -3.94 14.93
N LYS A 285 -4.29 -2.59 15.02
CA LYS A 285 -5.57 -1.90 14.86
C LYS A 285 -5.62 -0.92 13.69
N ILE A 286 -4.67 -0.96 12.77
CA ILE A 286 -4.66 -0.02 11.63
C ILE A 286 -5.98 -0.09 10.86
N LYS A 287 -6.50 -1.29 10.59
CA LYS A 287 -7.70 -1.49 9.79
C LYS A 287 -9.01 -1.11 10.51
N GLU A 288 -8.98 -0.93 11.83
CA GLU A 288 -10.12 -0.34 12.56
C GLU A 288 -10.37 1.12 12.14
N TYR A 289 -9.30 1.82 11.73
CA TYR A 289 -9.33 3.23 11.35
C TYR A 289 -9.22 3.45 9.83
N ALA A 290 -8.32 2.74 9.17
CA ALA A 290 -8.09 2.85 7.73
C ALA A 290 -9.10 2.03 6.90
N GLY A 291 -9.76 1.05 7.50
CA GLY A 291 -10.52 0.03 6.80
C GLY A 291 -9.64 -1.06 6.18
N GLU A 292 -10.30 -2.08 5.62
CA GLU A 292 -9.64 -3.05 4.75
C GLU A 292 -9.51 -2.46 3.35
N THR A 293 -8.31 -2.13 2.94
CA THR A 293 -8.03 -1.46 1.68
C THR A 293 -7.46 -2.39 0.60
N LEU A 294 -7.73 -3.70 0.76
CA LEU A 294 -7.45 -4.76 -0.22
C LEU A 294 -5.99 -4.76 -0.69
N GLY A 295 -5.73 -4.61 -1.99
CA GLY A 295 -4.39 -4.54 -2.56
C GLY A 295 -3.55 -3.35 -2.08
N SER A 296 -4.16 -2.34 -1.45
CA SER A 296 -3.45 -1.21 -0.83
C SER A 296 -3.16 -1.40 0.66
N SER A 297 -3.72 -2.43 1.33
CA SER A 297 -3.62 -2.60 2.79
C SER A 297 -2.18 -2.68 3.29
N PHE A 298 -1.31 -3.42 2.60
CA PHE A 298 0.11 -3.51 2.94
C PHE A 298 0.80 -2.13 2.82
N ASN A 299 0.56 -1.39 1.72
CA ASN A 299 1.18 -0.09 1.50
C ASN A 299 0.66 0.98 2.49
N VAL A 300 -0.60 0.89 2.93
CA VAL A 300 -1.14 1.74 4.02
C VAL A 300 -0.42 1.44 5.33
N ALA A 301 -0.25 0.17 5.69
CA ALA A 301 0.50 -0.22 6.89
C ALA A 301 1.97 0.24 6.82
N LEU A 302 2.61 0.11 5.65
CA LEU A 302 3.99 0.58 5.43
C LEU A 302 4.10 2.11 5.55
N ALA A 303 3.13 2.87 5.02
CA ALA A 303 3.10 4.33 5.16
C ALA A 303 2.93 4.75 6.62
N ILE A 304 2.05 4.08 7.38
CA ILE A 304 1.87 4.33 8.81
C ILE A 304 3.14 3.95 9.58
N GLY A 305 3.79 2.83 9.25
CA GLY A 305 5.08 2.45 9.83
C GLY A 305 6.18 3.48 9.58
N ALA A 306 6.28 3.98 8.35
CA ALA A 306 7.21 5.05 7.99
C ALA A 306 6.93 6.36 8.75
N LEU A 307 5.65 6.74 8.90
CA LEU A 307 5.24 7.88 9.72
C LEU A 307 5.64 7.71 11.18
N CYS A 308 5.39 6.55 11.77
CA CYS A 308 5.79 6.25 13.15
C CYS A 308 7.32 6.32 13.34
N MET A 309 8.11 5.89 12.33
CA MET A 309 9.58 6.02 12.33
C MET A 309 10.00 7.49 12.33
N ARG A 310 9.46 8.30 11.41
CA ARG A 310 9.76 9.73 11.31
C ARG A 310 9.42 10.48 12.59
N GLU A 311 8.21 10.25 13.12
CA GLU A 311 7.71 10.93 14.33
C GLU A 311 8.29 10.35 15.63
N ASN A 312 9.04 9.25 15.54
CA ASN A 312 9.56 8.49 16.67
C ASN A 312 8.49 8.16 17.71
N LYS A 313 7.30 7.80 17.26
CA LYS A 313 6.13 7.58 18.13
C LYS A 313 5.18 6.57 17.49
N ILE A 314 4.70 5.63 18.29
CA ILE A 314 3.59 4.75 17.95
C ILE A 314 2.33 5.24 18.70
N PRO A 315 1.25 5.66 18.00
CA PRO A 315 0.01 6.03 18.65
C PRO A 315 -0.58 4.85 19.45
N GLU A 316 -0.93 5.05 20.72
CA GLU A 316 -1.45 4.00 21.62
C GLU A 316 -2.71 3.32 21.05
N LYS A 317 -3.50 4.05 20.28
CA LYS A 317 -4.79 3.58 19.74
C LYS A 317 -4.69 2.52 18.68
N ILE A 318 -3.59 2.47 17.94
CA ILE A 318 -3.36 1.45 16.90
C ILE A 318 -2.76 0.16 17.47
N THR A 319 -2.62 0.06 18.80
CA THR A 319 -2.17 -1.14 19.53
C THR A 319 -3.27 -1.69 20.42
N SER A 320 -3.46 -3.01 20.46
CA SER A 320 -4.49 -3.65 21.30
C SER A 320 -4.17 -3.59 22.80
N ASP A 321 -2.89 -3.55 23.15
CA ASP A 321 -2.45 -3.49 24.54
C ASP A 321 -2.34 -2.04 25.08
N GLY A 322 -2.62 -1.03 24.23
CA GLY A 322 -2.52 0.38 24.58
C GLY A 322 -1.10 0.85 24.86
N LYS A 323 -0.09 0.03 24.57
CA LYS A 323 1.31 0.40 24.70
C LYS A 323 1.79 1.08 23.44
N GLY A 324 1.48 2.36 23.32
CA GLY A 324 2.22 3.23 22.42
C GLY A 324 3.70 3.24 22.81
N GLY A 325 4.57 3.58 21.90
CA GLY A 325 6.01 3.59 22.13
C GLY A 325 6.71 4.78 21.51
N ALA A 326 7.83 5.15 22.11
CA ALA A 326 8.90 5.91 21.49
C ALA A 326 10.07 4.95 21.23
N ASP A 327 11.06 5.38 20.43
CA ASP A 327 12.30 4.65 20.16
C ASP A 327 12.16 3.40 19.29
N MET A 328 11.29 3.46 18.28
CA MET A 328 11.23 2.46 17.23
C MET A 328 12.49 2.55 16.36
N SER A 329 13.29 1.48 16.34
CA SER A 329 14.54 1.41 15.56
C SER A 329 14.41 0.51 14.34
N CYS A 330 13.70 -0.61 14.48
CA CYS A 330 13.45 -1.55 13.40
C CYS A 330 12.07 -2.19 13.53
N ALA A 331 11.28 -2.12 12.47
CA ALA A 331 9.96 -2.73 12.46
C ALA A 331 9.82 -3.76 11.33
N LEU A 332 8.99 -4.76 11.60
CA LEU A 332 8.45 -5.69 10.62
C LEU A 332 7.06 -5.21 10.20
N VAL A 333 6.85 -4.95 8.93
CA VAL A 333 5.53 -4.64 8.37
C VAL A 333 5.04 -5.84 7.58
N THR A 334 3.84 -6.32 7.89
CA THR A 334 3.28 -7.51 7.25
C THR A 334 2.00 -7.19 6.47
N GLY A 335 1.67 -8.02 5.51
CA GLY A 335 0.46 -7.94 4.71
C GLY A 335 0.20 -9.20 3.93
N TYR A 336 -1.00 -9.33 3.39
CA TYR A 336 -1.34 -10.32 2.38
C TYR A 336 -2.14 -9.66 1.26
N ASP A 337 -2.20 -10.29 0.11
CA ASP A 337 -2.86 -9.72 -1.06
C ASP A 337 -3.74 -10.72 -1.83
N VAL A 338 -4.43 -10.19 -2.84
CA VAL A 338 -5.38 -10.94 -3.69
C VAL A 338 -4.74 -12.11 -4.45
N THR A 339 -3.41 -12.13 -4.58
CA THR A 339 -2.69 -13.24 -5.23
C THR A 339 -2.44 -14.40 -4.28
N GLY A 340 -2.83 -14.26 -3.01
CA GLY A 340 -2.60 -15.25 -1.98
C GLY A 340 -1.14 -15.32 -1.50
N ASN A 341 -0.44 -14.21 -1.55
CA ASN A 341 0.89 -14.06 -0.98
C ASN A 341 0.83 -13.29 0.35
N TYR A 342 1.64 -13.72 1.30
CA TYR A 342 2.00 -12.98 2.50
C TYR A 342 3.32 -12.29 2.27
N ILE A 343 3.40 -11.02 2.63
CA ILE A 343 4.54 -10.15 2.43
C ILE A 343 5.02 -9.65 3.79
N ALA A 344 6.30 -9.64 4.02
CA ALA A 344 6.90 -9.05 5.21
C ALA A 344 8.10 -8.18 4.81
N TYR A 345 8.14 -6.97 5.34
CA TYR A 345 9.18 -5.96 5.12
C TYR A 345 9.87 -5.60 6.41
N LEU A 346 11.20 -5.52 6.39
CA LEU A 346 12.00 -4.88 7.44
C LEU A 346 12.24 -3.42 7.07
N ILE A 347 11.80 -2.51 7.95
CA ILE A 347 12.07 -1.09 7.87
C ILE A 347 12.86 -0.63 9.09
N ALA A 348 13.76 0.32 8.92
CA ALA A 348 14.55 0.88 10.00
C ALA A 348 14.63 2.41 9.91
N LYS A 349 15.02 3.03 11.01
CA LYS A 349 15.21 4.47 11.11
C LYS A 349 16.40 4.95 10.30
#